data_9fda298c645879ca0cc268fa913eaf2f
#
_entry.id   9fda298c645879ca0cc268fa913eaf2f
#
_cell.length_a   1.000
_cell.length_b   1.000
_cell.length_c   1.000
_cell.angle_alpha   90.00
_cell.angle_beta   90.00
_cell.angle_gamma   90.00
#
_symmetry.space_group_name_H-M   'P 1'
#
loop_
_entity.id
_entity.type
_entity.pdbx_description
1 polymer ?
#
loop_
_entity_poly.entity_id
_entity_poly.type
_entity_poly.pdbx_seq_one_letter_code
_entity_poly.pdbx_strand_id
1 'polypeptide(L)'
;MQPAIRLLIYIVGLLTAASAAAGIIDSDTYREDRTLFLQAGKALDENRPGDYRRLAGQLQDYPLYPYLQFRELRARLKQADPDEISVFIERHKDDPLGWRLRQAWLYALAKQRDWPQFLAAWHGTQPVKLQCYKLQAQINTGKTAGLVEHALELWMVGKSQEKACDPVFSYLEDNNK
;
A
#
# COMPACT_ATOMS: atom_id res chain seq x y z
N MET A 1 -39.13 -78.30 -19.69
CA MET A 1 -40.24 -77.39 -20.04
C MET A 1 -40.06 -76.10 -19.29
N GLN A 2 -40.17 -74.99 -19.94
CA GLN A 2 -40.03 -73.54 -19.60
C GLN A 2 -38.63 -72.96 -19.64
N PRO A 3 -38.42 -71.96 -20.47
CA PRO A 3 -37.16 -71.23 -20.63
C PRO A 3 -37.10 -70.03 -19.69
N ALA A 4 -35.92 -69.82 -19.13
CA ALA A 4 -35.63 -68.67 -18.29
C ALA A 4 -35.47 -67.40 -19.14
N ILE A 5 -36.31 -66.40 -18.85
CA ILE A 5 -36.25 -65.07 -19.43
C ILE A 5 -35.11 -64.32 -18.71
N ARG A 6 -34.04 -64.03 -19.44
CA ARG A 6 -32.96 -63.10 -18.97
C ARG A 6 -33.40 -61.69 -19.17
N LEU A 7 -33.68 -60.95 -18.05
CA LEU A 7 -33.95 -59.53 -18.02
C LEU A 7 -32.59 -58.77 -18.04
N LEU A 8 -32.29 -58.23 -19.18
CA LEU A 8 -31.14 -57.29 -19.34
C LEU A 8 -31.53 -55.90 -18.86
N ILE A 9 -31.04 -55.51 -17.67
CA ILE A 9 -31.21 -54.17 -17.17
C ILE A 9 -30.12 -53.30 -17.77
N TYR A 10 -30.49 -52.40 -18.71
CA TYR A 10 -29.63 -51.36 -19.22
C TYR A 10 -29.60 -50.20 -18.19
N ILE A 11 -28.46 -50.09 -17.47
CA ILE A 11 -28.18 -48.90 -16.67
C ILE A 11 -27.66 -47.83 -17.61
N VAL A 12 -28.54 -46.90 -17.99
CA VAL A 12 -28.15 -45.66 -18.67
C VAL A 12 -27.57 -44.73 -17.64
N GLY A 13 -26.24 -44.68 -17.55
CA GLY A 13 -25.54 -43.68 -16.73
C GLY A 13 -25.72 -42.30 -17.33
N LEU A 14 -26.52 -41.43 -16.69
CA LEU A 14 -26.53 -40.03 -16.98
C LEU A 14 -25.22 -39.41 -16.47
N LEU A 15 -24.27 -39.16 -17.38
CA LEU A 15 -23.17 -38.24 -17.14
C LEU A 15 -23.72 -36.84 -17.17
N THR A 16 -24.00 -36.28 -15.99
CA THR A 16 -24.19 -34.85 -15.84
C THR A 16 -22.84 -34.16 -15.95
N ALA A 17 -22.54 -33.61 -17.12
CA ALA A 17 -21.43 -32.70 -17.31
C ALA A 17 -21.74 -31.43 -16.49
N ALA A 18 -21.12 -31.32 -15.31
CA ALA A 18 -21.08 -30.04 -14.59
C ALA A 18 -20.26 -29.07 -15.43
N SER A 19 -20.92 -28.26 -16.23
CA SER A 19 -20.30 -27.13 -16.88
C SER A 19 -19.83 -26.17 -15.78
N ALA A 20 -18.54 -26.18 -15.47
CA ALA A 20 -17.90 -25.12 -14.73
C ALA A 20 -18.05 -23.86 -15.59
N ALA A 21 -19.08 -23.08 -15.34
CA ALA A 21 -19.16 -21.71 -15.80
C ALA A 21 -18.04 -20.93 -15.13
N ALA A 22 -16.84 -20.96 -15.73
CA ALA A 22 -15.84 -19.95 -15.48
C ALA A 22 -16.54 -18.62 -15.79
N GLY A 23 -16.87 -17.84 -14.75
CA GLY A 23 -17.48 -16.55 -14.90
C GLY A 23 -16.58 -15.70 -15.80
N ILE A 24 -16.94 -15.63 -17.07
CA ILE A 24 -16.43 -14.57 -17.94
C ILE A 24 -16.91 -13.32 -17.25
N ILE A 25 -15.98 -12.61 -16.57
CA ILE A 25 -16.25 -11.27 -16.07
C ILE A 25 -16.67 -10.50 -17.32
N ASP A 26 -17.97 -10.22 -17.42
CA ASP A 26 -18.54 -9.52 -18.55
C ASP A 26 -17.78 -8.22 -18.69
N SER A 27 -17.01 -8.11 -19.78
CA SER A 27 -16.19 -6.91 -20.05
C SER A 27 -17.03 -5.63 -20.11
N ASP A 28 -18.34 -5.77 -20.18
CA ASP A 28 -19.31 -4.70 -20.23
C ASP A 28 -19.76 -4.24 -18.82
N THR A 29 -19.71 -5.09 -17.80
CA THR A 29 -20.15 -4.78 -16.43
C THR A 29 -19.46 -3.53 -15.87
N TYR A 30 -18.21 -3.25 -16.23
CA TYR A 30 -17.44 -2.10 -15.75
C TYR A 30 -17.12 -1.05 -16.82
N ARG A 31 -17.83 -1.01 -17.91
CA ARG A 31 -17.54 -0.05 -19.01
C ARG A 31 -17.72 1.40 -18.56
N GLU A 32 -18.81 1.67 -17.87
CA GLU A 32 -19.14 3.00 -17.36
C GLU A 32 -18.17 3.38 -16.24
N ASP A 33 -17.92 2.49 -15.29
CA ASP A 33 -16.99 2.72 -14.18
C ASP A 33 -15.56 2.98 -14.68
N ARG A 34 -15.12 2.28 -15.73
CA ARG A 34 -13.82 2.56 -16.36
C ARG A 34 -13.75 3.97 -16.92
N THR A 35 -14.81 4.44 -17.55
CA THR A 35 -14.86 5.80 -18.08
C THR A 35 -14.80 6.82 -16.96
N LEU A 36 -15.60 6.64 -15.90
CA LEU A 36 -15.59 7.48 -14.71
C LEU A 36 -14.24 7.46 -14.01
N PHE A 37 -13.60 6.29 -13.89
CA PHE A 37 -12.26 6.13 -13.31
C PHE A 37 -11.21 6.95 -14.06
N LEU A 38 -11.20 6.88 -15.38
CA LEU A 38 -10.27 7.66 -16.21
C LEU A 38 -10.53 9.16 -16.07
N GLN A 39 -11.79 9.59 -16.04
CA GLN A 39 -12.16 10.99 -15.84
C GLN A 39 -11.78 11.49 -14.44
N ALA A 40 -11.99 10.67 -13.39
CA ALA A 40 -11.57 11.00 -12.04
C ALA A 40 -10.04 11.11 -11.93
N GLY A 41 -9.31 10.19 -12.58
CA GLY A 41 -7.86 10.24 -12.68
C GLY A 41 -7.37 11.52 -13.36
N LYS A 42 -7.99 11.91 -14.48
CA LYS A 42 -7.69 13.17 -15.18
C LYS A 42 -7.99 14.40 -14.31
N ALA A 43 -9.08 14.38 -13.54
CA ALA A 43 -9.40 15.46 -12.62
C ALA A 43 -8.34 15.65 -11.52
N LEU A 44 -7.72 14.56 -11.04
CA LEU A 44 -6.56 14.64 -10.13
C LEU A 44 -5.34 15.26 -10.81
N ASP A 45 -5.02 14.83 -12.03
CA ASP A 45 -3.85 15.34 -12.78
C ASP A 45 -3.97 16.84 -13.10
N GLU A 46 -5.20 17.30 -13.34
CA GLU A 46 -5.52 18.70 -13.63
C GLU A 46 -5.81 19.53 -12.38
N ASN A 47 -5.59 18.98 -11.18
CA ASN A 47 -5.85 19.63 -9.89
C ASN A 47 -7.28 20.19 -9.76
N ARG A 48 -8.27 19.39 -10.15
CA ARG A 48 -9.71 19.72 -10.07
C ARG A 48 -10.40 18.88 -8.97
N PRO A 49 -10.19 19.22 -7.67
CA PRO A 49 -10.64 18.38 -6.56
C PRO A 49 -12.17 18.25 -6.46
N GLY A 50 -12.93 19.24 -6.93
CA GLY A 50 -14.40 19.18 -6.98
C GLY A 50 -14.91 18.12 -7.94
N ASP A 51 -14.34 18.09 -9.17
CA ASP A 51 -14.67 17.08 -10.16
C ASP A 51 -14.25 15.68 -9.71
N TYR A 52 -13.05 15.57 -9.16
CA TYR A 52 -12.58 14.31 -8.60
C TYR A 52 -13.58 13.75 -7.57
N ARG A 53 -13.97 14.54 -6.56
CA ARG A 53 -14.90 14.08 -5.51
C ARG A 53 -16.23 13.62 -6.06
N ARG A 54 -16.78 14.34 -7.02
CA ARG A 54 -18.06 14.01 -7.68
C ARG A 54 -17.99 12.69 -8.45
N LEU A 55 -16.89 12.47 -9.20
CA LEU A 55 -16.67 11.25 -9.99
C LEU A 55 -16.31 10.06 -9.10
N ALA A 56 -15.40 10.25 -8.15
CA ALA A 56 -14.95 9.24 -7.21
C ALA A 56 -16.09 8.72 -6.31
N GLY A 57 -17.05 9.57 -5.97
CA GLY A 57 -18.23 9.18 -5.19
C GLY A 57 -19.11 8.13 -5.88
N GLN A 58 -19.03 7.98 -7.20
CA GLN A 58 -19.77 6.99 -7.99
C GLN A 58 -18.99 5.66 -8.17
N LEU A 59 -17.73 5.59 -7.68
CA LEU A 59 -16.82 4.48 -7.93
C LEU A 59 -16.53 3.65 -6.68
N GLN A 60 -17.29 3.81 -5.60
CA GLN A 60 -16.97 3.20 -4.31
C GLN A 60 -16.89 1.68 -4.37
N ASP A 61 -17.71 1.04 -5.21
CA ASP A 61 -17.74 -0.40 -5.41
C ASP A 61 -16.87 -0.87 -6.59
N TYR A 62 -16.21 0.06 -7.30
CA TYR A 62 -15.34 -0.28 -8.41
C TYR A 62 -14.01 -0.83 -7.91
N PRO A 63 -13.56 -2.03 -8.39
CA PRO A 63 -12.37 -2.69 -7.86
C PRO A 63 -11.08 -1.87 -7.91
N LEU A 64 -10.97 -0.91 -8.84
CA LEU A 64 -9.79 -0.05 -8.95
C LEU A 64 -9.93 1.28 -8.19
N TYR A 65 -11.04 1.54 -7.51
CA TYR A 65 -11.25 2.76 -6.73
C TYR A 65 -10.13 3.04 -5.70
N PRO A 66 -9.57 2.04 -4.99
CA PRO A 66 -8.45 2.27 -4.07
C PRO A 66 -7.22 2.93 -4.71
N TYR A 67 -6.99 2.72 -6.00
CA TYR A 67 -5.88 3.39 -6.71
C TYR A 67 -6.11 4.90 -6.87
N LEU A 68 -7.35 5.34 -7.05
CA LEU A 68 -7.69 6.78 -7.06
C LEU A 68 -7.52 7.39 -5.67
N GLN A 69 -7.97 6.71 -4.62
CA GLN A 69 -7.79 7.14 -3.24
C GLN A 69 -6.30 7.26 -2.89
N PHE A 70 -5.49 6.26 -3.25
CA PHE A 70 -4.04 6.30 -3.08
C PHE A 70 -3.41 7.51 -3.78
N ARG A 71 -3.77 7.77 -5.04
CA ARG A 71 -3.23 8.91 -5.81
C ARG A 71 -3.61 10.25 -5.15
N GLU A 72 -4.84 10.38 -4.75
CA GLU A 72 -5.37 11.58 -4.10
C GLU A 72 -4.68 11.84 -2.76
N LEU A 73 -4.63 10.85 -1.87
CA LEU A 73 -3.92 10.95 -0.59
C LEU A 73 -2.44 11.27 -0.77
N ARG A 74 -1.78 10.59 -1.72
CA ARG A 74 -0.36 10.83 -2.02
C ARG A 74 -0.10 12.25 -2.51
N ALA A 75 -1.01 12.84 -3.27
CA ALA A 75 -0.87 14.21 -3.77
C ALA A 75 -0.93 15.26 -2.65
N ARG A 76 -1.71 15.01 -1.58
CA ARG A 76 -1.91 15.95 -0.48
C ARG A 76 -1.34 15.50 0.87
N LEU A 77 -0.37 14.57 0.90
CA LEU A 77 0.22 14.03 2.13
C LEU A 77 0.66 15.07 3.17
N LYS A 78 0.98 16.29 2.74
CA LYS A 78 1.38 17.37 3.65
C LYS A 78 0.19 18.04 4.36
N GLN A 79 -1.01 17.92 3.81
CA GLN A 79 -2.23 18.55 4.31
C GLN A 79 -3.28 17.54 4.75
N ALA A 80 -3.08 16.27 4.40
CA ALA A 80 -4.01 15.19 4.76
C ALA A 80 -3.99 14.96 6.27
N ASP A 81 -5.16 14.62 6.81
CA ASP A 81 -5.29 14.21 8.18
C ASP A 81 -4.49 12.89 8.40
N PRO A 82 -3.61 12.83 9.40
CA PRO A 82 -2.89 11.61 9.75
C PRO A 82 -3.79 10.39 9.97
N ASP A 83 -4.96 10.58 10.54
CA ASP A 83 -5.92 9.50 10.77
C ASP A 83 -6.49 8.96 9.46
N GLU A 84 -6.78 9.84 8.50
CA GLU A 84 -7.23 9.42 7.16
C GLU A 84 -6.17 8.56 6.44
N ILE A 85 -4.90 8.98 6.51
CA ILE A 85 -3.77 8.23 5.94
C ILE A 85 -3.65 6.87 6.64
N SER A 86 -3.74 6.84 7.96
CA SER A 86 -3.61 5.63 8.78
C SER A 86 -4.74 4.63 8.49
N VAL A 87 -5.97 5.10 8.36
CA VAL A 87 -7.15 4.28 7.98
C VAL A 87 -6.95 3.64 6.61
N PHE A 88 -6.46 4.41 5.63
CA PHE A 88 -6.17 3.85 4.30
C PHE A 88 -5.07 2.78 4.38
N ILE A 89 -3.97 3.07 5.07
CA ILE A 89 -2.84 2.13 5.23
C ILE A 89 -3.30 0.83 5.91
N GLU A 90 -4.12 0.90 6.96
CA GLU A 90 -4.60 -0.29 7.66
C GLU A 90 -5.56 -1.11 6.80
N ARG A 91 -6.44 -0.45 6.05
CA ARG A 91 -7.35 -1.12 5.11
C ARG A 91 -6.60 -1.87 4.01
N HIS A 92 -5.42 -1.37 3.62
CA HIS A 92 -4.59 -1.89 2.53
C HIS A 92 -3.26 -2.48 3.02
N LYS A 93 -3.20 -2.97 4.26
CA LYS A 93 -1.96 -3.50 4.86
C LYS A 93 -1.41 -4.73 4.15
N ASP A 94 -2.30 -5.53 3.55
CA ASP A 94 -1.98 -6.79 2.87
C ASP A 94 -1.75 -6.59 1.36
N ASP A 95 -1.85 -5.37 0.85
CA ASP A 95 -1.62 -5.04 -0.54
C ASP A 95 -0.55 -3.94 -0.74
N PRO A 96 0.00 -3.78 -1.96
CA PRO A 96 1.06 -2.81 -2.21
C PRO A 96 0.68 -1.35 -1.98
N LEU A 97 -0.60 -0.97 -1.96
CA LEU A 97 -1.03 0.42 -1.80
C LEU A 97 -0.74 0.92 -0.39
N GLY A 98 -1.01 0.10 0.63
CA GLY A 98 -0.79 0.46 2.02
C GLY A 98 0.69 0.75 2.33
N TRP A 99 1.60 -0.16 1.97
CA TRP A 99 3.02 0.06 2.26
C TRP A 99 3.62 1.20 1.40
N ARG A 100 3.18 1.36 0.15
CA ARG A 100 3.61 2.47 -0.71
C ARG A 100 3.16 3.83 -0.16
N LEU A 101 1.92 3.93 0.34
CA LEU A 101 1.44 5.16 0.96
C LEU A 101 2.21 5.46 2.24
N ARG A 102 2.45 4.45 3.09
CA ARG A 102 3.27 4.60 4.30
C ARG A 102 4.66 5.12 3.99
N GLN A 103 5.35 4.54 3.01
CA GLN A 103 6.67 5.04 2.62
C GLN A 103 6.63 6.49 2.12
N ALA A 104 5.67 6.81 1.25
CA ALA A 104 5.52 8.18 0.76
C ALA A 104 5.24 9.16 1.90
N TRP A 105 4.43 8.76 2.88
CA TRP A 105 4.13 9.56 4.07
C TRP A 105 5.36 9.76 4.96
N LEU A 106 6.12 8.70 5.23
CA LEU A 106 7.38 8.80 5.99
C LEU A 106 8.37 9.76 5.31
N TYR A 107 8.51 9.72 3.97
CA TYR A 107 9.34 10.70 3.27
C TYR A 107 8.81 12.13 3.39
N ALA A 108 7.50 12.32 3.35
CA ALA A 108 6.89 13.65 3.52
C ALA A 108 7.12 14.20 4.93
N LEU A 109 6.95 13.37 5.96
CA LEU A 109 7.20 13.73 7.36
C LEU A 109 8.69 14.04 7.62
N ALA A 110 9.60 13.23 7.09
CA ALA A 110 11.04 13.48 7.17
C ALA A 110 11.42 14.81 6.51
N LYS A 111 10.84 15.14 5.35
CA LYS A 111 11.06 16.43 4.67
C LYS A 111 10.56 17.62 5.48
N GLN A 112 9.48 17.45 6.24
CA GLN A 112 8.90 18.45 7.14
C GLN A 112 9.61 18.50 8.50
N ARG A 113 10.47 17.50 8.79
CA ARG A 113 11.08 17.26 10.10
C ARG A 113 10.04 17.06 11.22
N ASP A 114 8.88 16.53 10.88
CA ASP A 114 7.88 16.12 11.87
C ASP A 114 8.27 14.77 12.46
N TRP A 115 9.28 14.80 13.32
CA TRP A 115 9.86 13.59 13.89
C TRP A 115 8.92 12.83 14.83
N PRO A 116 8.08 13.48 15.65
CA PRO A 116 7.11 12.77 16.46
C PRO A 116 6.14 11.94 15.62
N GLN A 117 5.55 12.57 14.58
CA GLN A 117 4.62 11.88 13.69
C GLN A 117 5.33 10.82 12.85
N PHE A 118 6.58 11.07 12.43
CA PHE A 118 7.39 10.09 11.72
C PHE A 118 7.59 8.81 12.53
N LEU A 119 7.94 8.93 13.81
CA LEU A 119 8.11 7.78 14.70
C LEU A 119 6.78 7.06 14.97
N ALA A 120 5.67 7.79 15.08
CA ALA A 120 4.34 7.20 15.24
C ALA A 120 3.90 6.41 13.98
N ALA A 121 4.22 6.91 12.79
CA ALA A 121 3.90 6.27 11.50
C ALA A 121 4.83 5.10 11.15
N TRP A 122 5.95 4.93 11.88
CA TRP A 122 6.95 3.89 11.59
C TRP A 122 6.39 2.49 11.78
N HIS A 123 6.60 1.63 10.79
CA HIS A 123 6.23 0.21 10.90
C HIS A 123 7.12 -0.66 10.00
N GLY A 124 7.50 -1.83 10.52
CA GLY A 124 8.23 -2.86 9.78
C GLY A 124 9.60 -2.42 9.24
N THR A 125 10.12 -3.19 8.30
CA THR A 125 11.39 -2.90 7.64
C THR A 125 11.19 -1.85 6.55
N GLN A 126 12.05 -0.84 6.55
CA GLN A 126 12.02 0.25 5.60
C GLN A 126 13.35 0.38 4.84
N PRO A 127 13.39 1.03 3.66
CA PRO A 127 14.64 1.32 2.95
C PRO A 127 15.65 2.06 3.82
N VAL A 128 16.95 1.86 3.56
CA VAL A 128 18.07 2.45 4.32
C VAL A 128 17.90 3.95 4.55
N LYS A 129 17.49 4.68 3.53
CA LYS A 129 17.24 6.13 3.66
C LYS A 129 16.21 6.48 4.74
N LEU A 130 15.12 5.72 4.83
CA LEU A 130 14.11 5.90 5.88
C LEU A 130 14.64 5.46 7.24
N GLN A 131 15.49 4.42 7.30
CA GLN A 131 16.14 4.02 8.54
C GLN A 131 17.03 5.14 9.08
N CYS A 132 17.80 5.82 8.23
CA CYS A 132 18.57 6.99 8.64
C CYS A 132 17.68 8.15 9.11
N TYR A 133 16.55 8.39 8.48
CA TYR A 133 15.57 9.38 8.99
C TYR A 133 14.97 8.96 10.34
N LYS A 134 14.78 7.66 10.58
CA LYS A 134 14.34 7.17 11.90
C LYS A 134 15.37 7.49 12.98
N LEU A 135 16.65 7.25 12.70
CA LEU A 135 17.72 7.60 13.65
C LEU A 135 17.81 9.11 13.88
N GLN A 136 17.65 9.93 12.83
CA GLN A 136 17.53 11.38 12.99
C GLN A 136 16.31 11.75 13.87
N ALA A 137 15.17 11.11 13.65
CA ALA A 137 13.98 11.33 14.46
C ALA A 137 14.20 10.97 15.93
N GLN A 138 14.91 9.86 16.20
CA GLN A 138 15.29 9.45 17.56
C GLN A 138 16.19 10.49 18.23
N ILE A 139 17.22 10.99 17.53
CA ILE A 139 18.12 12.04 18.03
C ILE A 139 17.29 13.30 18.36
N ASN A 140 16.48 13.78 17.43
CA ASN A 140 15.73 15.02 17.60
C ASN A 140 14.60 14.96 18.64
N THR A 141 14.14 13.75 18.98
CA THR A 141 13.10 13.55 20.02
C THR A 141 13.65 13.04 21.35
N GLY A 142 14.98 12.86 21.46
CA GLY A 142 15.63 12.31 22.66
C GLY A 142 15.36 10.82 22.89
N LYS A 143 14.76 10.10 21.94
CA LYS A 143 14.44 8.65 22.03
C LYS A 143 15.61 7.81 21.52
N THR A 144 16.78 7.91 22.15
CA THR A 144 18.06 7.36 21.68
C THR A 144 18.31 5.89 22.01
N ALA A 145 17.36 5.18 22.62
CA ALA A 145 17.51 3.76 22.92
C ALA A 145 17.77 2.94 21.65
N GLY A 146 18.85 2.13 21.62
CA GLY A 146 19.27 1.32 20.49
C GLY A 146 19.79 2.11 19.28
N LEU A 147 20.00 3.42 19.41
CA LEU A 147 20.42 4.29 18.30
C LEU A 147 21.84 3.94 17.82
N VAL A 148 22.76 3.73 18.74
CA VAL A 148 24.17 3.47 18.40
C VAL A 148 24.30 2.14 17.66
N GLU A 149 23.66 1.09 18.14
CA GLU A 149 23.66 -0.23 17.55
C GLU A 149 23.10 -0.20 16.12
N HIS A 150 21.95 0.41 15.92
CA HIS A 150 21.35 0.53 14.59
C HIS A 150 22.17 1.41 13.64
N ALA A 151 22.78 2.48 14.16
CA ALA A 151 23.64 3.34 13.34
C ALA A 151 24.91 2.61 12.90
N LEU A 152 25.52 1.79 13.76
CA LEU A 152 26.69 0.96 13.43
C LEU A 152 26.32 -0.11 12.41
N GLU A 153 25.17 -0.76 12.51
CA GLU A 153 24.68 -1.71 11.49
C GLU A 153 24.58 -1.06 10.09
N LEU A 154 24.12 0.17 10.03
CA LEU A 154 24.07 0.92 8.76
C LEU A 154 25.43 1.38 8.27
N TRP A 155 26.36 1.69 9.17
CA TRP A 155 27.71 2.15 8.84
C TRP A 155 28.59 1.00 8.34
N MET A 156 28.57 -0.15 9.01
CA MET A 156 29.52 -1.26 8.81
C MET A 156 29.20 -2.16 7.61
N VAL A 157 28.72 -1.59 6.50
CA VAL A 157 28.31 -2.36 5.31
C VAL A 157 29.34 -2.31 4.16
N GLY A 158 30.53 -1.73 4.38
CA GLY A 158 31.62 -1.70 3.39
C GLY A 158 31.37 -0.85 2.14
N LYS A 159 30.36 0.03 2.15
CA LYS A 159 30.06 0.98 1.07
C LYS A 159 29.49 2.29 1.62
N SER A 160 29.62 3.37 0.84
CA SER A 160 29.02 4.66 1.19
C SER A 160 27.50 4.55 1.37
N GLN A 161 26.99 5.23 2.37
CA GLN A 161 25.58 5.28 2.67
C GLN A 161 24.87 6.48 2.02
N GLU A 162 23.55 6.50 2.11
CA GLU A 162 22.70 7.61 1.68
C GLU A 162 23.05 8.89 2.46
N LYS A 163 23.07 10.05 1.81
CA LYS A 163 23.28 11.35 2.47
C LYS A 163 22.36 11.62 3.66
N ALA A 164 21.20 10.96 3.70
CA ALA A 164 20.29 11.01 4.85
C ALA A 164 20.93 10.43 6.13
N CYS A 165 21.99 9.65 6.04
CA CYS A 165 22.70 9.08 7.18
C CYS A 165 23.76 10.03 7.76
N ASP A 166 24.27 11.00 6.98
CA ASP A 166 25.37 11.87 7.41
C ASP A 166 25.11 12.56 8.76
N PRO A 167 23.92 13.14 9.05
CA PRO A 167 23.67 13.75 10.35
C PRO A 167 23.72 12.78 11.53
N VAL A 168 23.43 11.50 11.29
CA VAL A 168 23.50 10.47 12.33
C VAL A 168 24.94 10.12 12.63
N PHE A 169 25.75 9.98 11.60
CA PHE A 169 27.16 9.65 11.74
C PHE A 169 27.94 10.79 12.40
N SER A 170 27.68 12.05 11.99
CA SER A 170 28.25 13.22 12.69
C SER A 170 27.86 13.27 14.16
N TYR A 171 26.60 12.97 14.49
CA TYR A 171 26.15 12.88 15.90
C TYR A 171 26.93 11.83 16.70
N LEU A 172 27.24 10.67 16.12
CA LEU A 172 28.03 9.63 16.78
C LEU A 172 29.49 10.09 17.02
N GLU A 173 30.10 10.71 16.02
CA GLU A 173 31.47 11.25 16.13
C GLU A 173 31.57 12.31 17.21
N ASP A 174 30.64 13.29 17.22
CA ASP A 174 30.60 14.38 18.20
C ASP A 174 30.37 13.90 19.65
N ASN A 175 29.69 12.77 19.82
CA ASN A 175 29.41 12.18 21.14
C ASN A 175 30.35 11.02 21.50
N ASN A 176 31.45 10.80 20.75
CA ASN A 176 32.42 9.72 20.99
C ASN A 176 31.78 8.33 21.20
N LYS A 177 30.80 7.98 20.38
CA LYS A 177 30.03 6.74 20.47
C LYS A 177 30.31 5.79 19.31
#